data_044212fbb126eac837c35addbd2fe939
#
_entry.id   044212fbb126eac837c35addbd2fe939
#
_cell.length_a   1.000
_cell.length_b   1.000
_cell.length_c   1.000
_cell.angle_alpha   90.00
_cell.angle_beta   90.00
_cell.angle_gamma   90.00
#
_symmetry.space_group_name_H-M   'P 1'
#
loop_
_entity.id
_entity.type
_entity.pdbx_description
1 polymer ?
#
loop_
_entity_poly.entity_id
_entity_poly.type
_entity_poly.pdbx_seq_one_letter_code
_entity_poly.pdbx_strand_id
1 'polypeptide(L)'
;QRQMCIRDRDISYLIQTYVDSKTLFVVVVCAVLVTMGLVFETLSMVLIMVPVLLPAAMGMGIDPIWFGIFMVVMVECALITPPVGLNLYVIQSVSGAPLGDVAKGVLPFLFLMIFTVAVMYVWSDLVLYIPFKL
;
A
#
# COMPACT_ATOMS: atom_id res chain seq x y z
N GLN A 1 -9.28 -21.01 13.87
CA GLN A 1 -9.55 -19.61 14.31
C GLN A 1 -8.62 -19.15 15.45
N ARG A 2 -8.24 -19.99 16.42
CA ARG A 2 -7.33 -19.60 17.53
C ARG A 2 -5.87 -19.37 17.08
N GLN A 3 -5.37 -20.12 16.11
CA GLN A 3 -4.00 -19.97 15.62
C GLN A 3 -3.79 -18.72 14.77
N MET A 4 -4.83 -18.24 14.09
CA MET A 4 -4.77 -16.99 13.31
C MET A 4 -4.64 -15.77 14.22
N CYS A 5 -5.42 -15.70 15.32
CA CYS A 5 -5.34 -14.59 16.28
C CYS A 5 -4.01 -14.48 17.03
N ILE A 6 -3.30 -15.59 17.27
CA ILE A 6 -2.02 -15.59 17.98
C ILE A 6 -0.92 -15.05 17.05
N ARG A 7 -0.95 -15.43 15.77
CA ARG A 7 0.03 -15.00 14.77
C ARG A 7 -0.11 -13.52 14.43
N ASP A 8 -1.34 -13.02 14.36
CA ASP A 8 -1.63 -11.59 14.13
C ASP A 8 -1.17 -10.73 15.32
N ARG A 9 -1.29 -11.23 16.54
CA ARG A 9 -0.83 -10.55 17.76
C ARG A 9 0.69 -10.46 17.85
N ASP A 10 1.39 -11.50 17.44
CA ASP A 10 2.86 -11.53 17.47
C ASP A 10 3.45 -10.59 16.42
N ILE A 11 2.86 -10.52 15.22
CA ILE A 11 3.26 -9.58 14.17
C ILE A 11 2.98 -8.14 14.59
N SER A 12 1.81 -7.87 15.15
CA SER A 12 1.44 -6.54 15.65
C SER A 12 2.37 -6.09 16.79
N TYR A 13 2.75 -7.02 17.68
CA TYR A 13 3.68 -6.74 18.77
C TYR A 13 5.10 -6.47 18.28
N LEU A 14 5.59 -7.24 17.30
CA LEU A 14 6.89 -7.01 16.68
C LEU A 14 6.95 -5.65 15.97
N ILE A 15 5.88 -5.30 15.22
CA ILE A 15 5.80 -3.99 14.56
C ILE A 15 5.82 -2.86 15.57
N GLN A 16 5.05 -2.95 16.66
CA GLN A 16 5.03 -1.94 17.71
C GLN A 16 6.34 -1.84 18.49
N THR A 17 7.09 -2.93 18.62
CA THR A 17 8.37 -2.94 19.35
C THR A 17 9.51 -2.34 18.53
N TYR A 18 9.48 -2.49 17.18
CA TYR A 18 10.53 -2.00 16.28
C TYR A 18 10.20 -0.65 15.64
N VAL A 19 8.96 -0.17 15.73
CA VAL A 19 8.48 1.03 15.02
C VAL A 19 7.96 2.05 16.03
N ASP A 20 8.85 2.86 16.56
CA ASP A 20 8.50 3.94 17.52
C ASP A 20 7.79 5.14 16.89
N SER A 21 7.66 5.20 15.57
CA SER A 21 7.11 6.36 14.84
C SER A 21 6.07 5.97 13.81
N LYS A 22 4.94 6.67 13.78
CA LYS A 22 3.91 6.53 12.73
C LYS A 22 4.50 6.63 11.33
N THR A 23 5.47 7.53 11.13
CA THR A 23 6.16 7.73 9.84
C THR A 23 6.93 6.48 9.43
N LEU A 24 7.65 5.87 10.36
CA LEU A 24 8.42 4.65 10.08
C LEU A 24 7.47 3.50 9.74
N PHE A 25 6.35 3.37 10.44
CA PHE A 25 5.31 2.38 10.12
C PHE A 25 4.81 2.53 8.70
N VAL A 26 4.39 3.74 8.29
CA VAL A 26 3.90 4.01 6.93
C VAL A 26 4.96 3.69 5.88
N VAL A 27 6.22 4.08 6.10
CA VAL A 27 7.33 3.79 5.18
C VAL A 27 7.58 2.28 5.04
N VAL A 28 7.59 1.55 6.16
CA VAL A 28 7.77 0.09 6.15
C VAL A 28 6.61 -0.59 5.42
N VAL A 29 5.37 -0.16 5.70
CA VAL A 29 4.19 -0.69 5.00
C VAL A 29 4.26 -0.40 3.50
N CYS A 30 4.66 0.81 3.08
CA CYS A 30 4.89 1.13 1.67
C CYS A 30 5.90 0.17 1.03
N ALA A 31 7.05 -0.06 1.67
CA ALA A 31 8.08 -0.95 1.15
C ALA A 31 7.58 -2.40 1.04
N VAL A 32 6.87 -2.90 2.05
CA VAL A 32 6.28 -4.24 2.04
C VAL A 32 5.25 -4.38 0.93
N LEU A 33 4.32 -3.43 0.81
CA LEU A 33 3.27 -3.47 -0.21
C LEU A 33 3.83 -3.43 -1.63
N VAL A 34 4.82 -2.57 -1.89
CA VAL A 34 5.49 -2.52 -3.20
C VAL A 34 6.20 -3.85 -3.49
N THR A 35 6.91 -4.41 -2.52
CA THR A 35 7.61 -5.70 -2.70
C THR A 35 6.63 -6.84 -2.93
N MET A 36 5.52 -6.89 -2.18
CA MET A 36 4.49 -7.90 -2.33
C MET A 36 3.74 -7.77 -3.67
N GLY A 37 3.50 -6.54 -4.14
CA GLY A 37 2.86 -6.29 -5.42
C GLY A 37 3.67 -6.76 -6.65
N LEU A 38 4.95 -7.05 -6.48
CA LEU A 38 5.75 -7.70 -7.53
C LEU A 38 5.35 -9.18 -7.75
N VAL A 39 4.72 -9.81 -6.78
CA VAL A 39 4.43 -11.26 -6.78
C VAL A 39 2.93 -11.55 -6.71
N PHE A 40 2.18 -10.75 -5.97
CA PHE A 40 0.77 -10.96 -5.72
C PHE A 40 -0.10 -10.05 -6.57
N GLU A 41 -1.27 -10.56 -6.93
CA GLU A 41 -2.31 -9.75 -7.57
C GLU A 41 -3.09 -8.94 -6.50
N THR A 42 -3.80 -7.90 -6.94
CA THR A 42 -4.49 -6.92 -6.08
C THR A 42 -5.38 -7.56 -5.02
N LEU A 43 -6.22 -8.50 -5.44
CA LEU A 43 -7.25 -9.09 -4.58
C LEU A 43 -6.64 -9.91 -3.45
N SER A 44 -5.68 -10.75 -3.79
CA SER A 44 -4.92 -11.55 -2.82
C SER A 44 -4.14 -10.68 -1.85
N MET A 45 -3.53 -9.59 -2.36
CA MET A 45 -2.76 -8.66 -1.55
C MET A 45 -3.63 -7.95 -0.52
N VAL A 46 -4.80 -7.42 -0.92
CA VAL A 46 -5.74 -6.76 -0.02
C VAL A 46 -6.28 -7.72 1.02
N LEU A 47 -6.72 -8.92 0.60
CA LEU A 47 -7.29 -9.93 1.52
C LEU A 47 -6.30 -10.40 2.58
N ILE A 48 -5.01 -10.45 2.26
CA ILE A 48 -3.97 -10.89 3.20
C ILE A 48 -3.49 -9.72 4.05
N MET A 49 -3.21 -8.56 3.45
CA MET A 49 -2.53 -7.45 4.12
C MET A 49 -3.46 -6.62 5.01
N VAL A 50 -4.72 -6.41 4.62
CA VAL A 50 -5.65 -5.60 5.43
C VAL A 50 -5.85 -6.19 6.82
N PRO A 51 -6.23 -7.47 7.00
CA PRO A 51 -6.45 -8.02 8.34
C PRO A 51 -5.18 -8.08 9.19
N VAL A 52 -3.99 -8.12 8.57
CA VAL A 52 -2.71 -8.15 9.29
C VAL A 52 -2.27 -6.75 9.71
N LEU A 53 -2.36 -5.78 8.81
CA LEU A 53 -1.83 -4.43 9.02
C LEU A 53 -2.81 -3.49 9.72
N LEU A 54 -4.13 -3.69 9.55
CA LEU A 54 -5.14 -2.82 10.15
C LEU A 54 -5.08 -2.77 11.68
N PRO A 55 -4.96 -3.90 12.41
CA PRO A 55 -4.82 -3.86 13.86
C PRO A 55 -3.56 -3.13 14.32
N ALA A 56 -2.45 -3.27 13.58
CA ALA A 56 -1.21 -2.57 13.87
C ALA A 56 -1.35 -1.05 13.65
N ALA A 57 -1.99 -0.64 12.55
CA ALA A 57 -2.28 0.76 12.23
C ALA A 57 -3.17 1.42 13.30
N MET A 58 -4.22 0.73 13.72
CA MET A 58 -5.11 1.20 14.78
C MET A 58 -4.39 1.32 16.12
N GLY A 59 -3.50 0.38 16.44
CA GLY A 59 -2.66 0.43 17.65
C GLY A 59 -1.73 1.64 17.69
N MET A 60 -1.36 2.18 16.54
CA MET A 60 -0.57 3.42 16.40
C MET A 60 -1.44 4.70 16.31
N GLY A 61 -2.76 4.57 16.46
CA GLY A 61 -3.69 5.69 16.38
C GLY A 61 -3.87 6.22 14.96
N ILE A 62 -3.74 5.37 13.93
CA ILE A 62 -4.09 5.67 12.55
C ILE A 62 -5.56 5.33 12.35
N ASP A 63 -6.31 6.25 11.74
CA ASP A 63 -7.72 6.04 11.45
C ASP A 63 -7.92 4.90 10.44
N PRO A 64 -8.84 3.95 10.67
CA PRO A 64 -9.06 2.82 9.76
C PRO A 64 -9.54 3.24 8.37
N ILE A 65 -10.28 4.34 8.24
CA ILE A 65 -10.74 4.85 6.94
C ILE A 65 -9.55 5.42 6.16
N TRP A 66 -8.71 6.22 6.82
CA TRP A 66 -7.48 6.74 6.24
C TRP A 66 -6.57 5.59 5.76
N PHE A 67 -6.41 4.58 6.61
CA PHE A 67 -5.60 3.41 6.29
C PHE A 67 -6.16 2.62 5.10
N GLY A 68 -7.49 2.47 5.01
CA GLY A 68 -8.15 1.82 3.87
C GLY A 68 -7.87 2.53 2.54
N ILE A 69 -7.99 3.86 2.51
CA ILE A 69 -7.71 4.66 1.31
C ILE A 69 -6.23 4.60 0.96
N PHE A 70 -5.35 4.70 1.95
CA PHE A 70 -3.91 4.53 1.79
C PHE A 70 -3.56 3.16 1.17
N MET A 71 -4.18 2.07 1.65
CA MET A 71 -3.99 0.73 1.12
C MET A 71 -4.36 0.62 -0.36
N VAL A 72 -5.49 1.19 -0.76
CA VAL A 72 -5.92 1.19 -2.18
C VAL A 72 -4.89 1.89 -3.06
N VAL A 73 -4.45 3.08 -2.69
CA VAL A 73 -3.45 3.84 -3.47
C VAL A 73 -2.13 3.08 -3.54
N MET A 74 -1.70 2.45 -2.45
CA MET A 74 -0.44 1.71 -2.41
C MET A 74 -0.49 0.41 -3.23
N VAL A 75 -1.61 -0.29 -3.22
CA VAL A 75 -1.81 -1.48 -4.04
C VAL A 75 -1.77 -1.14 -5.53
N GLU A 76 -2.41 -0.05 -5.95
CA GLU A 76 -2.32 0.44 -7.33
C GLU A 76 -0.88 0.85 -7.71
N CYS A 77 -0.17 1.54 -6.80
CA CYS A 77 1.25 1.83 -6.97
C CYS A 77 2.08 0.56 -7.21
N ALA A 78 1.83 -0.48 -6.43
CA ALA A 78 2.57 -1.74 -6.51
C ALA A 78 2.36 -2.44 -7.87
N LEU A 79 1.14 -2.39 -8.43
CA LEU A 79 0.81 -2.99 -9.73
C LEU A 79 1.47 -2.33 -10.94
N ILE A 80 1.84 -1.06 -10.82
CA ILE A 80 2.52 -0.31 -11.89
C ILE A 80 4.03 -0.16 -11.65
N THR A 81 4.53 -0.63 -10.50
CA THR A 81 5.95 -0.49 -10.15
C THR A 81 6.82 -1.45 -10.98
N PRO A 82 7.80 -0.97 -11.76
CA PRO A 82 8.79 -1.82 -12.41
C PRO A 82 9.64 -2.56 -11.34
N PRO A 83 10.15 -3.77 -11.62
CA PRO A 83 10.27 -4.44 -12.91
C PRO A 83 9.14 -5.44 -13.26
N VAL A 84 8.26 -5.77 -12.31
CA VAL A 84 7.30 -6.88 -12.53
C VAL A 84 5.87 -6.39 -12.73
N GLY A 85 5.46 -5.22 -12.24
CA GLY A 85 4.09 -4.69 -12.28
C GLY A 85 3.15 -5.36 -13.30
N LEU A 86 2.15 -6.08 -12.83
CA LEU A 86 1.29 -6.93 -13.67
C LEU A 86 0.63 -6.13 -14.80
N ASN A 87 0.25 -4.88 -14.51
CA ASN A 87 -0.33 -3.96 -15.49
C ASN A 87 0.65 -3.59 -16.62
N LEU A 88 1.96 -3.57 -16.37
CA LEU A 88 2.97 -3.28 -17.40
C LEU A 88 3.00 -4.36 -18.49
N TYR A 89 2.84 -5.63 -18.12
CA TYR A 89 2.77 -6.73 -19.07
C TYR A 89 1.50 -6.69 -19.90
N VAL A 90 0.39 -6.30 -19.31
CA VAL A 90 -0.87 -6.12 -20.05
C VAL A 90 -0.72 -5.01 -21.08
N ILE A 91 -0.17 -3.86 -20.68
CA ILE A 91 0.09 -2.74 -21.60
C ILE A 91 1.07 -3.16 -22.71
N GLN A 92 2.14 -3.87 -22.37
CA GLN A 92 3.10 -4.40 -23.34
C GLN A 92 2.42 -5.31 -24.37
N SER A 93 1.57 -6.23 -23.93
CA SER A 93 0.89 -7.20 -24.81
C SER A 93 -0.09 -6.53 -25.77
N VAL A 94 -0.74 -5.45 -25.35
CA VAL A 94 -1.71 -4.70 -26.16
C VAL A 94 -1.02 -3.70 -27.10
N SER A 95 0.01 -3.01 -26.61
CA SER A 95 0.71 -1.96 -27.38
C SER A 95 1.78 -2.49 -28.32
N GLY A 96 2.30 -3.71 -28.07
CA GLY A 96 3.46 -4.25 -28.79
C GLY A 96 4.79 -3.53 -28.49
N ALA A 97 4.80 -2.56 -27.57
CA ALA A 97 5.98 -1.81 -27.21
C ALA A 97 6.92 -2.64 -26.31
N PRO A 98 8.24 -2.42 -26.37
CA PRO A 98 9.16 -3.08 -25.46
C PRO A 98 8.89 -2.68 -24.00
N LEU A 99 9.00 -3.62 -23.05
CA LEU A 99 8.70 -3.42 -21.64
C LEU A 99 9.45 -2.22 -21.04
N GLY A 100 10.68 -1.96 -21.48
CA GLY A 100 11.49 -0.84 -21.03
C GLY A 100 10.89 0.54 -21.34
N ASP A 101 10.22 0.69 -22.48
CA ASP A 101 9.58 1.93 -22.87
C ASP A 101 8.26 2.12 -22.15
N VAL A 102 7.51 1.03 -21.94
CA VAL A 102 6.30 1.03 -21.10
C VAL A 102 6.66 1.44 -19.68
N ALA A 103 7.71 0.84 -19.10
CA ALA A 103 8.18 1.18 -17.75
C ALA A 103 8.58 2.65 -17.62
N LYS A 104 9.30 3.20 -18.60
CA LYS A 104 9.66 4.64 -18.62
C LYS A 104 8.42 5.54 -18.70
N GLY A 105 7.43 5.15 -19.50
CA GLY A 105 6.17 5.89 -19.63
C GLY A 105 5.35 5.94 -18.35
N VAL A 106 5.47 4.93 -17.48
CA VAL A 106 4.74 4.85 -16.21
C VAL A 106 5.43 5.61 -15.08
N LEU A 107 6.74 5.88 -15.15
CA LEU A 107 7.49 6.57 -14.10
C LEU A 107 6.85 7.89 -13.63
N PRO A 108 6.39 8.82 -14.50
CA PRO A 108 5.77 10.06 -14.05
C PRO A 108 4.48 9.82 -13.26
N PHE A 109 3.71 8.80 -13.62
CA PHE A 109 2.49 8.42 -12.88
C PHE A 109 2.82 7.82 -11.52
N LEU A 110 3.88 7.01 -11.44
CA LEU A 110 4.37 6.46 -10.17
C LEU A 110 4.79 7.58 -9.21
N PHE A 111 5.52 8.59 -9.71
CA PHE A 111 5.87 9.77 -8.91
C PHE A 111 4.64 10.53 -8.42
N LEU A 112 3.63 10.70 -9.28
CA LEU A 112 2.36 11.34 -8.90
C LEU A 112 1.65 10.56 -7.79
N MET A 113 1.62 9.24 -7.87
CA MET A 113 1.01 8.38 -6.86
C MET A 113 1.76 8.47 -5.52
N ILE A 114 3.09 8.41 -5.53
CA ILE A 114 3.91 8.58 -4.32
C ILE A 114 3.70 9.97 -3.72
N PHE A 115 3.63 11.01 -4.57
CA PHE A 115 3.31 12.36 -4.12
C PHE A 115 1.92 12.43 -3.47
N THR A 116 0.91 11.76 -4.04
CA THR A 116 -0.43 11.65 -3.46
C THR A 116 -0.39 11.02 -2.07
N VAL A 117 0.36 9.94 -1.89
CA VAL A 117 0.55 9.30 -0.57
C VAL A 117 1.20 10.26 0.42
N ALA A 118 2.21 11.03 -0.01
CA ALA A 118 2.85 12.03 0.84
C ALA A 118 1.88 13.14 1.25
N VAL A 119 1.06 13.63 0.32
CA VAL A 119 0.02 14.64 0.61
C VAL A 119 -1.02 14.08 1.58
N MET A 120 -1.48 12.85 1.39
CA MET A 120 -2.42 12.18 2.30
C MET A 120 -1.84 12.02 3.71
N TYR A 121 -0.55 11.79 3.80
CA TYR A 121 0.13 11.65 5.09
C TYR A 121 0.25 13.00 5.82
N VAL A 122 0.60 14.07 5.10
CA VAL A 122 0.75 15.43 5.67
C VAL A 122 -0.61 16.05 6.01
N TRP A 123 -1.61 15.85 5.15
CA TRP A 123 -2.97 16.35 5.29
C TRP A 123 -3.98 15.20 5.43
N SER A 124 -3.89 14.46 6.52
CA SER A 124 -4.83 13.37 6.84
C SER A 124 -6.29 13.86 6.90
N ASP A 125 -6.51 15.11 7.33
CA ASP A 125 -7.84 15.75 7.37
C ASP A 125 -8.50 15.86 5.99
N LEU A 126 -7.71 15.99 4.92
CA LEU A 126 -8.23 16.05 3.55
C LEU A 126 -8.93 14.73 3.16
N VAL A 127 -8.34 13.61 3.56
CA VAL A 127 -8.85 12.26 3.30
C VAL A 127 -10.08 11.96 4.15
N LEU A 128 -10.08 12.43 5.40
CA LEU A 128 -11.15 12.20 6.37
C LEU A 128 -12.30 13.22 6.24
N TYR A 129 -12.14 14.27 5.44
CA TYR A 129 -13.15 15.31 5.28
C TYR A 129 -14.47 14.78 4.70
N ILE A 130 -14.39 13.97 3.66
CA ILE A 130 -15.58 13.43 2.98
C ILE A 130 -16.38 12.47 3.88
N PRO A 131 -15.78 11.44 4.52
CA PRO A 131 -16.53 10.48 5.31
C PRO A 131 -17.08 11.03 6.63
N PHE A 132 -16.51 12.14 7.16
CA PHE A 132 -16.94 12.69 8.45
C PHE A 132 -17.73 14.01 8.37
N LYS A 133 -17.76 14.68 7.23
CA LYS A 133 -18.48 15.96 7.05
C LYS A 133 -19.62 15.94 6.03
N LEU A 134 -19.84 14.83 5.33
CA LEU A 134 -21.00 14.54 4.51
C LEU A 134 -21.93 13.56 5.19
#